data_39025cb141601013353fa3cbcbbf21d9
#
_entry.id   39025cb141601013353fa3cbcbbf21d9
#
_cell.length_a   1.000
_cell.length_b   1.000
_cell.length_c   1.000
_cell.angle_alpha   90.00
_cell.angle_beta   90.00
_cell.angle_gamma   90.00
#
_symmetry.space_group_name_H-M   'P 1'
#
loop_
_entity.id
_entity.type
_entity.pdbx_description
1 polymer ?
#
loop_
_entity_poly.entity_id
_entity_poly.type
_entity_poly.pdbx_seq_one_letter_code
_entity_poly.pdbx_strand_id
1 'polypeptide(L)'
;AIELLSPAGAYPILKAVIGAGADAVYVGGPAFGARAYADNFSKEELLESIDYAHIHNRKVYLTVNTLLKEREMEEQLFDYLLPYYEQGLDAVIVQDFGVLTFIREAFPQLSIHASTQMTVTGTDGAAFLQKQGASRIVTARELSFEEIQKVKSDTGVEIESFVHGALCYCYSGECLLSSMLGGRSGNRGRCAQPCRLPYEVLNAAGERLTREATHILSPKDLCTIGMIPQLAECGIDSFKICLLYTSPSPRDRQKS
;
A
#
# COMPACT_ATOMS: atom_id res chain seq x y z
N ALA A 1 21.93 2.86 -2.93
CA ALA A 1 21.08 2.48 -4.09
C ALA A 1 19.62 2.62 -3.65
N ILE A 2 18.73 3.04 -4.55
CA ILE A 2 17.29 3.13 -4.27
C ILE A 2 16.69 1.75 -4.49
N GLU A 3 15.86 1.30 -3.55
CA GLU A 3 15.15 0.03 -3.61
C GLU A 3 13.99 0.10 -4.61
N LEU A 4 13.84 -0.89 -5.47
CA LEU A 4 12.64 -1.07 -6.30
C LEU A 4 11.70 -2.08 -5.62
N LEU A 5 10.58 -1.58 -5.11
CA LEU A 5 9.56 -2.36 -4.42
C LEU A 5 8.37 -2.67 -5.36
N SER A 6 8.19 -3.94 -5.66
CA SER A 6 7.14 -4.44 -6.55
C SER A 6 6.02 -5.16 -5.79
N PRO A 7 4.76 -5.07 -6.24
CA PRO A 7 3.68 -5.90 -5.70
C PRO A 7 3.72 -7.32 -6.27
N ALA A 8 3.27 -8.29 -5.48
CA ALA A 8 2.89 -9.59 -5.99
C ALA A 8 1.54 -10.02 -5.39
N GLY A 9 0.62 -10.42 -6.25
CA GLY A 9 -0.69 -10.94 -5.85
C GLY A 9 -0.76 -12.46 -5.78
N ALA A 10 0.28 -13.18 -6.24
CA ALA A 10 0.37 -14.64 -6.22
C ALA A 10 1.84 -15.07 -6.31
N TYR A 11 2.15 -16.28 -5.87
CA TYR A 11 3.50 -16.83 -5.87
C TYR A 11 4.20 -16.83 -7.24
N PRO A 12 3.54 -17.19 -8.37
CA PRO A 12 4.18 -17.08 -9.70
C PRO A 12 4.57 -15.64 -10.08
N ILE A 13 3.78 -14.65 -9.64
CA ILE A 13 4.07 -13.23 -9.89
C ILE A 13 5.27 -12.79 -9.06
N LEU A 14 5.37 -13.22 -7.80
CA LEU A 14 6.53 -12.95 -6.95
C LEU A 14 7.83 -13.40 -7.65
N LYS A 15 7.86 -14.63 -8.17
CA LYS A 15 9.01 -15.13 -8.93
C LYS A 15 9.32 -14.29 -10.17
N ALA A 16 8.29 -13.89 -10.89
CA ALA A 16 8.45 -13.09 -12.11
C ALA A 16 9.03 -11.70 -11.81
N VAL A 17 8.53 -11.00 -10.77
CA VAL A 17 9.02 -9.65 -10.44
C VAL A 17 10.43 -9.68 -9.84
N ILE A 18 10.78 -10.70 -9.06
CA ILE A 18 12.15 -10.92 -8.59
C ILE A 18 13.08 -11.17 -9.78
N GLY A 19 12.68 -12.02 -10.72
CA GLY A 19 13.43 -12.28 -11.96
C GLY A 19 13.55 -11.04 -12.86
N ALA A 20 12.60 -10.11 -12.80
CA ALA A 20 12.64 -8.83 -13.50
C ALA A 20 13.51 -7.76 -12.82
N GLY A 21 14.04 -8.02 -11.62
CA GLY A 21 14.98 -7.13 -10.94
C GLY A 21 14.40 -6.34 -9.76
N ALA A 22 13.23 -6.71 -9.23
CA ALA A 22 12.75 -6.11 -7.99
C ALA A 22 13.71 -6.40 -6.83
N ASP A 23 13.99 -5.40 -6.00
CA ASP A 23 14.83 -5.52 -4.80
C ASP A 23 14.04 -6.02 -3.59
N ALA A 24 12.77 -5.67 -3.55
CA ALA A 24 11.83 -6.15 -2.56
C ALA A 24 10.45 -6.38 -3.17
N VAL A 25 9.66 -7.25 -2.53
CA VAL A 25 8.29 -7.56 -2.95
C VAL A 25 7.35 -7.35 -1.78
N TYR A 26 6.22 -6.66 -1.99
CA TYR A 26 5.18 -6.61 -0.97
C TYR A 26 3.99 -7.47 -1.35
N VAL A 27 3.45 -8.17 -0.37
CA VAL A 27 2.43 -9.21 -0.53
C VAL A 27 1.29 -9.05 0.47
N GLY A 28 0.11 -9.55 0.12
CA GLY A 28 -1.00 -9.73 1.04
C GLY A 28 -1.09 -11.19 1.50
N GLY A 29 -1.21 -11.39 2.79
CA GLY A 29 -1.52 -12.71 3.35
C GLY A 29 -3.03 -12.96 3.47
N PRO A 30 -3.45 -14.07 4.05
CA PRO A 30 -4.86 -14.47 4.16
C PRO A 30 -5.71 -13.54 5.03
N ALA A 31 -5.08 -12.67 5.85
CA ALA A 31 -5.77 -11.73 6.73
C ALA A 31 -5.10 -10.36 6.78
N PHE A 32 -5.81 -9.35 7.30
CA PHE A 32 -5.34 -8.00 7.66
C PHE A 32 -4.77 -7.15 6.52
N GLY A 33 -4.80 -7.61 5.27
CA GLY A 33 -4.37 -6.84 4.11
C GLY A 33 -5.47 -5.94 3.55
N ALA A 34 -5.08 -4.82 2.91
CA ALA A 34 -6.00 -3.85 2.30
C ALA A 34 -6.83 -4.41 1.12
N ARG A 35 -6.72 -5.69 0.81
CA ARG A 35 -7.37 -6.38 -0.31
C ARG A 35 -7.96 -7.70 0.09
N ALA A 36 -8.95 -7.64 0.97
CA ALA A 36 -9.64 -8.82 1.51
C ALA A 36 -10.30 -9.72 0.44
N TYR A 37 -10.55 -9.20 -0.77
CA TYR A 37 -11.21 -9.94 -1.86
C TYR A 37 -10.30 -10.24 -3.06
N ALA A 38 -8.99 -10.01 -2.94
CA ALA A 38 -8.03 -10.47 -3.93
C ALA A 38 -7.60 -11.91 -3.63
N ASP A 39 -7.08 -12.59 -4.65
CA ASP A 39 -6.30 -13.79 -4.44
C ASP A 39 -5.06 -13.40 -3.62
N ASN A 40 -5.03 -13.76 -2.36
CA ASN A 40 -3.93 -13.52 -1.44
C ASN A 40 -3.14 -14.81 -1.26
N PHE A 41 -1.90 -14.69 -0.82
CA PHE A 41 -1.06 -15.85 -0.50
C PHE A 41 -1.68 -16.67 0.62
N SER A 42 -1.65 -17.99 0.50
CA SER A 42 -1.84 -18.90 1.64
C SER A 42 -0.68 -18.75 2.63
N LYS A 43 -0.82 -19.33 3.82
CA LYS A 43 0.28 -19.36 4.80
C LYS A 43 1.51 -20.05 4.23
N GLU A 44 1.33 -21.18 3.59
CA GLU A 44 2.40 -22.00 3.01
C GLU A 44 3.10 -21.28 1.87
N GLU A 45 2.34 -20.69 0.95
CA GLU A 45 2.88 -19.90 -0.16
C GLU A 45 3.66 -18.68 0.34
N LEU A 46 3.23 -18.05 1.44
CA LEU A 46 3.93 -16.91 2.00
C LEU A 46 5.27 -17.30 2.64
N LEU A 47 5.31 -18.43 3.37
CA LEU A 47 6.55 -18.99 3.91
C LEU A 47 7.53 -19.34 2.78
N GLU A 48 7.05 -20.04 1.73
CA GLU A 48 7.86 -20.36 0.55
C GLU A 48 8.34 -19.09 -0.17
N SER A 49 7.53 -18.03 -0.18
CA SER A 49 7.87 -16.74 -0.77
C SER A 49 9.03 -16.04 -0.07
N ILE A 50 9.08 -16.12 1.26
CA ILE A 50 10.18 -15.58 2.06
C ILE A 50 11.49 -16.31 1.72
N ASP A 51 11.46 -17.64 1.74
CA ASP A 51 12.63 -18.45 1.39
C ASP A 51 13.11 -18.19 -0.04
N TYR A 52 12.18 -18.17 -1.00
CA TYR A 52 12.51 -17.91 -2.39
C TYR A 52 13.16 -16.53 -2.58
N ALA A 53 12.60 -15.49 -1.96
CA ALA A 53 13.16 -14.15 -2.04
C ALA A 53 14.57 -14.08 -1.42
N HIS A 54 14.77 -14.67 -0.24
CA HIS A 54 16.05 -14.66 0.45
C HIS A 54 17.15 -15.42 -0.32
N ILE A 55 16.84 -16.55 -0.95
CA ILE A 55 17.77 -17.25 -1.84
C ILE A 55 18.27 -16.34 -2.98
N HIS A 56 17.40 -15.42 -3.45
CA HIS A 56 17.74 -14.45 -4.49
C HIS A 56 18.28 -13.11 -3.94
N ASN A 57 18.56 -13.04 -2.64
CA ASN A 57 18.98 -11.83 -1.93
C ASN A 57 17.97 -10.67 -2.11
N ARG A 58 16.68 -10.98 -1.98
CA ARG A 58 15.56 -10.05 -2.07
C ARG A 58 14.73 -10.09 -0.80
N LYS A 59 13.94 -9.03 -0.55
CA LYS A 59 13.14 -8.86 0.66
C LYS A 59 11.66 -9.07 0.41
N VAL A 60 10.94 -9.50 1.46
CA VAL A 60 9.48 -9.63 1.45
C VAL A 60 8.86 -8.77 2.54
N TYR A 61 7.87 -7.95 2.16
CA TYR A 61 7.12 -7.10 3.07
C TYR A 61 5.65 -7.53 3.11
N LEU A 62 5.15 -7.88 4.29
CA LEU A 62 3.77 -8.31 4.47
C LEU A 62 2.87 -7.12 4.78
N THR A 63 1.74 -7.00 4.08
CA THR A 63 0.76 -5.96 4.38
C THR A 63 -0.14 -6.39 5.55
N VAL A 64 -0.10 -5.59 6.63
CA VAL A 64 -1.02 -5.62 7.78
C VAL A 64 -1.64 -4.23 7.87
N ASN A 65 -2.16 -3.76 6.75
CA ASN A 65 -2.48 -2.35 6.53
C ASN A 65 -3.99 -2.09 6.47
N THR A 66 -4.72 -2.71 7.39
CA THR A 66 -6.13 -2.41 7.68
C THR A 66 -6.29 -2.00 9.14
N LEU A 67 -7.38 -1.28 9.45
CA LEU A 67 -7.76 -1.04 10.83
C LEU A 67 -8.26 -2.35 11.48
N LEU A 68 -7.81 -2.67 12.66
CA LEU A 68 -8.22 -3.86 13.40
C LEU A 68 -9.14 -3.49 14.56
N LYS A 69 -10.03 -4.41 14.91
CA LYS A 69 -10.80 -4.33 16.16
C LYS A 69 -10.00 -5.00 17.28
N GLU A 70 -10.25 -4.58 18.51
CA GLU A 70 -9.59 -5.11 19.71
C GLU A 70 -9.52 -6.64 19.70
N ARG A 71 -10.66 -7.29 19.49
CA ARG A 71 -10.75 -8.75 19.44
C ARG A 71 -9.86 -9.39 18.36
N GLU A 72 -9.73 -8.77 17.19
CA GLU A 72 -8.87 -9.27 16.12
C GLU A 72 -7.39 -9.16 16.49
N MET A 73 -7.02 -8.10 17.21
CA MET A 73 -5.67 -7.91 17.73
C MET A 73 -5.34 -8.94 18.80
N GLU A 74 -6.20 -9.10 19.80
CA GLU A 74 -5.98 -9.98 20.95
C GLU A 74 -5.97 -11.47 20.57
N GLU A 75 -6.92 -11.90 19.73
CA GLU A 75 -7.15 -13.32 19.45
C GLU A 75 -6.39 -13.85 18.23
N GLN A 76 -5.93 -12.98 17.30
CA GLN A 76 -5.49 -13.46 15.99
C GLN A 76 -4.14 -12.91 15.55
N LEU A 77 -3.78 -11.67 15.90
CA LEU A 77 -2.64 -10.99 15.27
C LEU A 77 -1.29 -11.66 15.60
N PHE A 78 -1.11 -12.11 16.84
CA PHE A 78 0.12 -12.78 17.26
C PHE A 78 0.34 -14.09 16.48
N ASP A 79 -0.66 -14.98 16.52
CA ASP A 79 -0.58 -16.29 15.86
C ASP A 79 -0.50 -16.18 14.32
N TYR A 80 -1.06 -15.10 13.78
CA TYR A 80 -0.93 -14.78 12.36
C TYR A 80 0.48 -14.39 11.97
N LEU A 81 1.15 -13.54 12.75
CA LEU A 81 2.48 -13.01 12.41
C LEU A 81 3.63 -13.93 12.79
N LEU A 82 3.47 -14.70 13.87
CA LEU A 82 4.54 -15.52 14.44
C LEU A 82 5.25 -16.42 13.41
N PRO A 83 4.54 -17.19 12.57
CA PRO A 83 5.21 -18.08 11.62
C PRO A 83 6.07 -17.35 10.60
N TYR A 84 5.63 -16.16 10.15
CA TYR A 84 6.37 -15.36 9.19
C TYR A 84 7.57 -14.66 9.82
N TYR A 85 7.42 -14.22 11.08
CA TYR A 85 8.52 -13.66 11.86
C TYR A 85 9.63 -14.70 12.08
N GLU A 86 9.27 -15.91 12.47
CA GLU A 86 10.19 -17.05 12.64
C GLU A 86 10.87 -17.45 11.32
N GLN A 87 10.18 -17.29 10.18
CA GLN A 87 10.74 -17.52 8.84
C GLN A 87 11.67 -16.39 8.37
N GLY A 88 11.75 -15.29 9.12
CA GLY A 88 12.63 -14.17 8.79
C GLY A 88 11.98 -13.09 7.90
N LEU A 89 10.65 -12.89 7.99
CA LEU A 89 9.97 -11.80 7.29
C LEU A 89 10.69 -10.47 7.53
N ASP A 90 11.01 -9.74 6.45
CA ASP A 90 11.85 -8.53 6.52
C ASP A 90 11.12 -7.32 7.12
N ALA A 91 9.85 -7.11 6.77
CA ALA A 91 9.06 -6.01 7.31
C ALA A 91 7.55 -6.24 7.18
N VAL A 92 6.80 -5.45 7.95
CA VAL A 92 5.35 -5.30 7.81
C VAL A 92 4.98 -3.87 7.43
N ILE A 93 3.95 -3.73 6.57
CA ILE A 93 3.38 -2.44 6.20
C ILE A 93 2.09 -2.25 6.98
N VAL A 94 2.03 -1.25 7.87
CA VAL A 94 1.01 -1.10 8.92
C VAL A 94 0.23 0.21 8.75
N GLN A 95 -1.08 0.17 8.98
CA GLN A 95 -1.96 1.36 9.03
C GLN A 95 -2.40 1.72 10.46
N ASP A 96 -2.67 0.72 11.28
CA ASP A 96 -3.28 0.87 12.60
C ASP A 96 -2.23 1.17 13.67
N PHE A 97 -2.46 2.19 14.50
CA PHE A 97 -1.55 2.56 15.59
C PHE A 97 -1.44 1.49 16.67
N GLY A 98 -2.56 0.80 16.99
CA GLY A 98 -2.57 -0.31 17.93
C GLY A 98 -1.73 -1.48 17.41
N VAL A 99 -1.89 -1.81 16.12
CA VAL A 99 -1.08 -2.83 15.45
C VAL A 99 0.40 -2.46 15.45
N LEU A 100 0.75 -1.19 15.17
CA LEU A 100 2.13 -0.71 15.22
C LEU A 100 2.73 -0.92 16.59
N THR A 101 2.02 -0.50 17.65
CA THR A 101 2.47 -0.64 19.04
C THR A 101 2.62 -2.11 19.42
N PHE A 102 1.63 -2.93 19.09
CA PHE A 102 1.68 -4.38 19.34
C PHE A 102 2.88 -5.05 18.67
N ILE A 103 3.12 -4.78 17.39
CA ILE A 103 4.23 -5.40 16.65
C ILE A 103 5.59 -4.98 17.23
N ARG A 104 5.76 -3.71 17.57
CA ARG A 104 6.98 -3.21 18.20
C ARG A 104 7.30 -3.95 19.51
N GLU A 105 6.28 -4.31 20.29
CA GLU A 105 6.44 -4.99 21.58
C GLU A 105 6.60 -6.51 21.44
N ALA A 106 5.78 -7.14 20.60
CA ALA A 106 5.74 -8.60 20.43
C ALA A 106 6.84 -9.12 19.47
N PHE A 107 7.24 -8.32 18.49
CA PHE A 107 8.18 -8.70 17.41
C PHE A 107 9.28 -7.63 17.22
N PRO A 108 10.16 -7.42 18.21
CA PRO A 108 11.05 -6.25 18.25
C PRO A 108 12.10 -6.18 17.14
N GLN A 109 12.36 -7.28 16.43
CA GLN A 109 13.29 -7.34 15.30
C GLN A 109 12.60 -7.12 13.94
N LEU A 110 11.26 -7.12 13.90
CA LEU A 110 10.50 -6.95 12.68
C LEU A 110 10.41 -5.46 12.32
N SER A 111 10.90 -5.08 11.15
CA SER A 111 10.80 -3.71 10.67
C SER A 111 9.35 -3.31 10.40
N ILE A 112 9.00 -2.08 10.77
CA ILE A 112 7.65 -1.54 10.58
C ILE A 112 7.70 -0.39 9.58
N HIS A 113 6.99 -0.54 8.46
CA HIS A 113 6.78 0.50 7.46
C HIS A 113 5.39 1.11 7.66
N ALA A 114 5.34 2.41 7.94
CA ALA A 114 4.08 3.13 8.06
C ALA A 114 3.41 3.23 6.69
N SER A 115 2.23 2.65 6.55
CA SER A 115 1.49 2.61 5.27
C SER A 115 1.12 4.01 4.79
N THR A 116 1.00 4.21 3.48
CA THR A 116 0.37 5.40 2.89
C THR A 116 -1.03 5.67 3.45
N GLN A 117 -1.71 4.65 3.96
CA GLN A 117 -3.02 4.77 4.60
C GLN A 117 -2.97 5.42 5.99
N MET A 118 -1.78 5.69 6.55
CA MET A 118 -1.61 6.53 7.74
C MET A 118 -1.58 8.04 7.40
N THR A 119 -1.72 8.39 6.13
CA THR A 119 -1.89 9.76 5.63
C THR A 119 -0.77 10.70 6.08
N VAL A 120 0.48 10.25 5.93
CA VAL A 120 1.63 11.09 6.29
C VAL A 120 1.89 12.11 5.19
N THR A 121 1.58 13.36 5.50
CA THR A 121 1.67 14.51 4.58
C THR A 121 2.70 15.56 5.00
N GLY A 122 3.49 15.29 6.05
CA GLY A 122 4.48 16.26 6.52
C GLY A 122 5.44 15.72 7.57
N THR A 123 6.40 16.55 7.92
CA THR A 123 7.52 16.24 8.82
C THR A 123 7.08 15.78 10.21
N ASP A 124 6.11 16.47 10.82
CA ASP A 124 5.68 16.15 12.19
C ASP A 124 5.02 14.77 12.28
N GLY A 125 4.21 14.40 11.27
CA GLY A 125 3.60 13.08 11.18
C GLY A 125 4.65 11.98 11.00
N ALA A 126 5.63 12.22 10.13
CA ALA A 126 6.75 11.29 9.91
C ALA A 126 7.60 11.12 11.17
N ALA A 127 7.98 12.22 11.83
CA ALA A 127 8.75 12.23 13.06
C ALA A 127 7.99 11.53 14.21
N PHE A 128 6.67 11.73 14.30
CA PHE A 128 5.83 11.05 15.28
C PHE A 128 5.88 9.53 15.08
N LEU A 129 5.65 9.05 13.86
CA LEU A 129 5.65 7.61 13.56
C LEU A 129 7.03 6.98 13.74
N GLN A 130 8.10 7.70 13.39
CA GLN A 130 9.47 7.26 13.64
C GLN A 130 9.71 7.05 15.16
N LYS A 131 9.26 7.97 16.00
CA LYS A 131 9.33 7.82 17.47
C LYS A 131 8.49 6.64 17.98
N GLN A 132 7.40 6.29 17.28
CA GLN A 132 6.60 5.10 17.59
C GLN A 132 7.24 3.80 17.11
N GLY A 133 8.35 3.84 16.38
CA GLY A 133 9.09 2.66 15.94
C GLY A 133 8.95 2.33 14.46
N ALA A 134 8.32 3.18 13.66
CA ALA A 134 8.36 3.02 12.21
C ALA A 134 9.77 3.29 11.68
N SER A 135 10.33 2.33 10.95
CA SER A 135 11.65 2.47 10.30
C SER A 135 11.55 3.15 8.94
N ARG A 136 10.38 3.08 8.29
CA ARG A 136 10.11 3.63 6.96
C ARG A 136 8.72 4.26 6.91
N ILE A 137 8.61 5.37 6.18
CA ILE A 137 7.35 6.06 5.93
C ILE A 137 6.98 5.92 4.45
N VAL A 138 5.81 5.35 4.18
CA VAL A 138 5.21 5.40 2.83
C VAL A 138 4.43 6.69 2.73
N THR A 139 4.94 7.66 2.00
CA THR A 139 4.32 8.98 1.89
C THR A 139 2.92 8.92 1.28
N ALA A 140 2.07 9.88 1.66
CA ALA A 140 0.85 10.14 0.92
C ALA A 140 1.20 10.51 -0.53
N ARG A 141 0.33 10.14 -1.49
CA ARG A 141 0.58 10.38 -2.93
C ARG A 141 0.40 11.83 -3.33
N GLU A 142 -0.10 12.62 -2.42
CA GLU A 142 -0.44 14.03 -2.59
C GLU A 142 0.75 14.97 -2.34
N LEU A 143 1.89 14.45 -1.83
CA LEU A 143 3.08 15.25 -1.56
C LEU A 143 3.80 15.67 -2.85
N SER A 144 4.24 16.92 -2.89
CA SER A 144 5.19 17.43 -3.89
C SER A 144 6.62 16.90 -3.63
N PHE A 145 7.50 17.10 -4.59
CA PHE A 145 8.91 16.72 -4.45
C PHE A 145 9.59 17.47 -3.31
N GLU A 146 9.30 18.77 -3.17
CA GLU A 146 9.83 19.62 -2.12
C GLU A 146 9.37 19.17 -0.73
N GLU A 147 8.11 18.76 -0.61
CA GLU A 147 7.56 18.23 0.65
C GLU A 147 8.21 16.89 1.03
N ILE A 148 8.39 15.97 0.07
CA ILE A 148 9.09 14.71 0.28
C ILE A 148 10.53 14.96 0.73
N GLN A 149 11.24 15.85 0.02
CA GLN A 149 12.62 16.22 0.34
C GLN A 149 12.71 16.83 1.75
N LYS A 150 11.74 17.68 2.11
CA LYS A 150 11.68 18.27 3.44
C LYS A 150 11.48 17.22 4.53
N VAL A 151 10.55 16.29 4.36
CA VAL A 151 10.34 15.19 5.31
C VAL A 151 11.63 14.39 5.48
N LYS A 152 12.31 14.04 4.37
CA LYS A 152 13.57 13.30 4.41
C LYS A 152 14.67 14.06 5.15
N SER A 153 14.88 15.34 4.81
CA SER A 153 15.92 16.16 5.41
C SER A 153 15.73 16.39 6.91
N ASP A 154 14.50 16.61 7.34
CA ASP A 154 14.17 16.97 8.71
C ASP A 154 14.15 15.76 9.65
N THR A 155 13.80 14.57 9.15
CA THR A 155 13.64 13.38 9.99
C THR A 155 14.75 12.34 9.83
N GLY A 156 15.36 12.27 8.65
CA GLY A 156 16.31 11.22 8.29
C GLY A 156 15.69 9.82 8.15
N VAL A 157 14.37 9.67 8.37
CA VAL A 157 13.67 8.38 8.25
C VAL A 157 13.73 7.85 6.82
N GLU A 158 13.64 6.54 6.63
CA GLU A 158 13.52 5.98 5.28
C GLU A 158 12.18 6.40 4.64
N ILE A 159 12.24 6.86 3.41
CA ILE A 159 11.09 7.30 2.61
C ILE A 159 10.81 6.31 1.49
N GLU A 160 9.58 5.85 1.43
CA GLU A 160 9.04 5.07 0.31
C GLU A 160 7.95 5.88 -0.39
N SER A 161 8.00 5.99 -1.71
CA SER A 161 7.00 6.72 -2.48
C SER A 161 6.53 5.94 -3.69
N PHE A 162 5.24 6.08 -4.02
CA PHE A 162 4.69 5.46 -5.22
C PHE A 162 5.19 6.18 -6.48
N VAL A 163 5.67 5.38 -7.45
CA VAL A 163 6.15 5.88 -8.74
C VAL A 163 5.27 5.45 -9.91
N HIS A 164 4.42 4.44 -9.70
CA HIS A 164 3.52 3.94 -10.75
C HIS A 164 2.26 3.31 -10.18
N GLY A 165 1.15 3.46 -10.92
CA GLY A 165 -0.10 2.74 -10.69
C GLY A 165 -1.28 3.60 -10.26
N ALA A 166 -2.29 2.94 -9.71
CA ALA A 166 -3.58 3.55 -9.43
C ALA A 166 -3.55 4.64 -8.34
N LEU A 167 -4.22 5.76 -8.62
CA LEU A 167 -4.49 6.80 -7.62
C LEU A 167 -5.89 6.64 -7.02
N CYS A 168 -6.07 7.03 -5.75
CA CYS A 168 -7.37 7.17 -5.14
C CYS A 168 -8.01 8.52 -5.52
N TYR A 169 -9.35 8.57 -5.50
CA TYR A 169 -10.11 9.81 -5.69
C TYR A 169 -9.94 10.78 -4.52
N CYS A 170 -9.74 10.25 -3.32
CA CYS A 170 -9.59 10.98 -2.08
C CYS A 170 -8.13 10.90 -1.60
N TYR A 171 -7.77 11.71 -0.61
CA TYR A 171 -6.49 11.60 0.07
C TYR A 171 -6.19 10.16 0.50
N SER A 172 -4.92 9.81 0.47
CA SER A 172 -4.43 8.48 0.84
C SER A 172 -4.91 8.09 2.24
N GLY A 173 -5.64 6.97 2.34
CA GLY A 173 -6.17 6.47 3.63
C GLY A 173 -7.52 7.04 4.06
N GLU A 174 -7.96 8.19 3.54
CA GLU A 174 -9.11 8.94 4.07
C GLU A 174 -10.43 8.70 3.31
N CYS A 175 -10.45 7.78 2.36
CA CYS A 175 -11.63 7.57 1.51
C CYS A 175 -12.72 6.75 2.20
N LEU A 176 -13.89 7.35 2.39
CA LEU A 176 -15.08 6.70 2.93
C LEU A 176 -16.14 6.35 1.85
N LEU A 177 -15.92 6.68 0.58
CA LEU A 177 -16.93 6.55 -0.48
C LEU A 177 -17.53 5.14 -0.57
N SER A 178 -16.69 4.10 -0.55
CA SER A 178 -17.15 2.71 -0.61
C SER A 178 -17.92 2.26 0.65
N SER A 179 -17.58 2.83 1.80
CA SER A 179 -18.31 2.57 3.06
C SER A 179 -19.71 3.17 3.03
N MET A 180 -19.81 4.41 2.52
CA MET A 180 -21.09 5.15 2.48
C MET A 180 -22.07 4.58 1.44
N LEU A 181 -21.57 4.21 0.26
CA LEU A 181 -22.41 3.72 -0.85
C LEU A 181 -22.79 2.24 -0.75
N GLY A 182 -22.01 1.43 -0.03
CA GLY A 182 -22.23 -0.03 -0.04
C GLY A 182 -21.79 -0.76 1.23
N GLY A 183 -21.51 -0.06 2.31
CA GLY A 183 -21.09 -0.67 3.59
C GLY A 183 -19.71 -1.39 3.52
N ARG A 184 -18.95 -1.20 2.42
CA ARG A 184 -17.66 -1.86 2.18
C ARG A 184 -16.50 -0.91 2.47
N SER A 185 -15.94 -1.01 3.69
CA SER A 185 -14.87 -0.11 4.13
C SER A 185 -13.55 -0.36 3.41
N GLY A 186 -12.99 0.69 2.79
CA GLY A 186 -11.64 0.67 2.22
C GLY A 186 -10.56 0.48 3.28
N ASN A 187 -10.72 1.08 4.46
CA ASN A 187 -9.80 0.95 5.59
C ASN A 187 -9.84 -0.43 6.26
N ARG A 188 -10.77 -1.29 5.82
CA ARG A 188 -10.88 -2.69 6.21
C ARG A 188 -10.61 -3.64 5.02
N GLY A 189 -9.94 -3.15 3.98
CA GLY A 189 -9.56 -3.93 2.81
C GLY A 189 -10.72 -4.30 1.87
N ARG A 190 -11.91 -3.71 2.03
CA ARG A 190 -13.13 -4.11 1.32
C ARG A 190 -13.63 -3.11 0.28
N CYS A 191 -12.77 -2.19 -0.15
CA CYS A 191 -13.15 -1.16 -1.11
C CYS A 191 -13.72 -1.77 -2.41
N ALA A 192 -14.97 -1.38 -2.75
CA ALA A 192 -15.65 -1.80 -4.00
C ALA A 192 -15.23 -0.95 -5.21
N GLN A 193 -14.35 0.03 -5.03
CA GLN A 193 -13.91 0.97 -6.07
C GLN A 193 -15.07 1.72 -6.77
N PRO A 194 -16.06 2.29 -6.05
CA PRO A 194 -17.16 3.01 -6.67
C PRO A 194 -16.68 4.18 -7.52
N CYS A 195 -15.56 4.81 -7.19
CA CYS A 195 -14.96 5.86 -8.01
C CYS A 195 -14.55 5.40 -9.44
N ARG A 196 -14.58 4.10 -9.74
CA ARG A 196 -14.26 3.53 -11.06
C ARG A 196 -15.51 3.22 -11.90
N LEU A 197 -16.68 3.51 -11.38
CA LEU A 197 -17.94 3.35 -12.10
C LEU A 197 -18.25 4.59 -12.95
N PRO A 198 -18.99 4.45 -14.03
CA PRO A 198 -19.52 5.58 -14.77
C PRO A 198 -20.67 6.25 -13.99
N TYR A 199 -20.70 7.58 -14.01
CA TYR A 199 -21.73 8.40 -13.38
C TYR A 199 -22.35 9.39 -14.37
N GLU A 200 -23.64 9.67 -14.19
CA GLU A 200 -24.32 10.79 -14.81
C GLU A 200 -24.20 12.02 -13.88
N VAL A 201 -23.95 13.16 -14.46
CA VAL A 201 -23.95 14.44 -13.71
C VAL A 201 -25.26 15.16 -13.97
N LEU A 202 -25.94 15.50 -12.91
CA LEU A 202 -27.18 16.29 -12.94
C LEU A 202 -26.93 17.66 -12.27
N ASN A 203 -27.61 18.69 -12.74
CA ASN A 203 -27.67 19.96 -12.03
C ASN A 203 -28.71 19.91 -10.87
N ALA A 204 -28.85 20.99 -10.13
CA ALA A 204 -29.81 21.07 -9.03
C ALA A 204 -31.29 20.95 -9.48
N ALA A 205 -31.61 21.17 -10.75
CA ALA A 205 -32.94 20.98 -11.33
C ALA A 205 -33.17 19.56 -11.84
N GLY A 206 -32.18 18.66 -11.72
CA GLY A 206 -32.26 17.28 -12.20
C GLY A 206 -31.97 17.11 -13.69
N GLU A 207 -31.51 18.13 -14.36
CA GLU A 207 -31.16 18.08 -15.78
C GLU A 207 -29.77 17.48 -15.98
N ARG A 208 -29.60 16.61 -16.99
CA ARG A 208 -28.30 16.03 -17.33
C ARG A 208 -27.33 17.08 -17.83
N LEU A 209 -26.14 17.12 -17.21
CA LEU A 209 -25.00 17.92 -17.67
C LEU A 209 -24.06 17.10 -18.57
N THR A 210 -24.09 15.78 -18.50
CA THR A 210 -23.33 14.86 -19.36
C THR A 210 -24.24 14.19 -20.37
N ARG A 211 -23.77 14.01 -21.62
CA ARG A 211 -24.54 13.31 -22.67
C ARG A 211 -24.76 11.84 -22.33
N GLU A 212 -23.76 11.22 -21.68
CA GLU A 212 -23.75 9.84 -21.25
C GLU A 212 -23.07 9.71 -19.88
N ALA A 213 -23.20 8.56 -19.22
CA ALA A 213 -22.49 8.27 -18.00
C ALA A 213 -20.98 8.20 -18.27
N THR A 214 -20.18 8.89 -17.48
CA THR A 214 -18.74 9.03 -17.65
C THR A 214 -18.00 8.71 -16.35
N HIS A 215 -16.71 8.38 -16.46
CA HIS A 215 -15.87 8.02 -15.31
C HIS A 215 -15.29 9.25 -14.61
N ILE A 216 -16.15 10.21 -14.26
CA ILE A 216 -15.78 11.54 -13.72
C ILE A 216 -15.00 11.49 -12.41
N LEU A 217 -15.18 10.43 -11.60
CA LEU A 217 -14.49 10.24 -10.33
C LEU A 217 -13.21 9.40 -10.46
N SER A 218 -12.92 8.86 -11.65
CA SER A 218 -11.77 8.00 -11.86
C SER A 218 -10.52 8.82 -12.18
N PRO A 219 -9.56 8.97 -11.23
CA PRO A 219 -8.31 9.65 -11.56
C PRO A 219 -7.51 8.83 -12.58
N LYS A 220 -6.63 9.50 -13.33
CA LYS A 220 -5.63 8.86 -14.17
C LYS A 220 -4.63 8.09 -13.31
N ASP A 221 -4.00 7.07 -13.88
CA ASP A 221 -2.92 6.36 -13.20
C ASP A 221 -1.68 7.25 -13.09
N LEU A 222 -0.97 7.10 -11.98
CA LEU A 222 0.34 7.69 -11.79
C LEU A 222 1.33 6.98 -12.72
N CYS A 223 2.11 7.76 -13.45
CA CYS A 223 3.24 7.27 -14.23
C CYS A 223 4.36 8.31 -14.17
N THR A 224 5.39 8.03 -13.38
CA THR A 224 6.51 8.96 -13.15
C THR A 224 7.80 8.53 -13.84
N ILE A 225 7.73 7.65 -14.85
CA ILE A 225 8.92 7.12 -15.51
C ILE A 225 9.85 8.22 -16.04
N GLY A 226 9.29 9.32 -16.56
CA GLY A 226 10.05 10.48 -17.02
C GLY A 226 10.63 11.37 -15.90
N MET A 227 10.25 11.11 -14.64
CA MET A 227 10.61 11.93 -13.47
C MET A 227 11.49 11.15 -12.46
N ILE A 228 11.92 9.94 -12.80
CA ILE A 228 12.73 9.10 -11.91
C ILE A 228 14.01 9.81 -11.42
N PRO A 229 14.77 10.56 -12.26
CA PRO A 229 15.94 11.29 -11.77
C PRO A 229 15.59 12.31 -10.67
N GLN A 230 14.53 13.09 -10.85
CA GLN A 230 14.06 14.10 -9.88
C GLN A 230 13.60 13.43 -8.57
N LEU A 231 12.88 12.31 -8.67
CA LEU A 231 12.46 11.52 -7.51
C LEU A 231 13.66 10.97 -6.73
N ALA A 232 14.71 10.54 -7.43
CA ALA A 232 15.94 10.09 -6.79
C ALA A 232 16.65 11.22 -6.04
N GLU A 233 16.64 12.44 -6.58
CA GLU A 233 17.22 13.64 -5.96
C GLU A 233 16.46 14.09 -4.70
N CYS A 234 15.17 13.72 -4.57
CA CYS A 234 14.36 14.02 -3.37
C CYS A 234 14.78 13.19 -2.13
N GLY A 235 15.69 12.23 -2.28
CA GLY A 235 16.16 11.39 -1.18
C GLY A 235 15.21 10.24 -0.83
N ILE A 236 14.39 9.79 -1.78
CA ILE A 236 13.53 8.61 -1.65
C ILE A 236 14.42 7.36 -1.59
N ASP A 237 14.19 6.50 -0.59
CA ASP A 237 14.95 5.27 -0.39
C ASP A 237 14.33 4.07 -1.13
N SER A 238 13.01 4.08 -1.37
CA SER A 238 12.28 2.99 -2.04
C SER A 238 11.24 3.51 -3.02
N PHE A 239 11.32 3.06 -4.26
CA PHE A 239 10.34 3.32 -5.32
C PHE A 239 9.30 2.20 -5.34
N LYS A 240 8.06 2.53 -5.01
CA LYS A 240 6.97 1.59 -4.94
C LYS A 240 6.12 1.60 -6.20
N ILE A 241 6.01 0.44 -6.83
CA ILE A 241 5.03 0.20 -7.87
C ILE A 241 3.71 -0.22 -7.22
N CYS A 242 2.60 0.42 -7.60
CA CYS A 242 1.28 0.00 -7.17
C CYS A 242 0.72 -1.00 -8.17
N LEU A 243 0.34 -2.19 -7.67
CA LEU A 243 -0.55 -3.13 -8.33
C LEU A 243 -0.22 -3.54 -9.77
N LEU A 244 0.53 -4.61 -9.88
CA LEU A 244 0.50 -5.46 -11.06
C LEU A 244 -0.61 -6.50 -10.86
N TYR A 245 -1.76 -6.32 -11.54
CA TYR A 245 -2.84 -7.30 -11.55
C TYR A 245 -2.68 -8.31 -12.66
N THR A 246 -3.05 -9.55 -12.35
CA THR A 246 -3.22 -10.62 -13.35
C THR A 246 -4.62 -10.66 -13.95
N SER A 247 -5.61 -9.99 -13.32
CA SER A 247 -6.96 -9.85 -13.87
C SER A 247 -7.22 -8.40 -14.27
N PRO A 248 -7.93 -8.16 -15.39
CA PRO A 248 -8.22 -6.81 -15.83
C PRO A 248 -9.03 -6.07 -14.76
N SER A 249 -8.46 -5.00 -14.25
CA SER A 249 -9.16 -4.08 -13.37
C SER A 249 -10.29 -3.40 -14.14
N PRO A 250 -11.29 -2.80 -13.46
CA PRO A 250 -12.26 -1.95 -14.17
C PRO A 250 -11.63 -0.88 -15.07
N ARG A 251 -10.38 -0.46 -14.76
CA ARG A 251 -9.60 0.47 -15.60
C ARG A 251 -9.08 -0.13 -16.88
N ASP A 252 -8.68 -1.39 -16.88
CA ASP A 252 -8.16 -2.04 -18.08
C ASP A 252 -9.27 -2.23 -19.12
N ARG A 253 -10.52 -2.35 -18.66
CA ARG A 253 -11.72 -2.37 -19.51
C ARG A 253 -12.06 -1.00 -20.12
N GLN A 254 -11.51 0.10 -19.61
CA GLN A 254 -11.71 1.45 -20.17
C GLN A 254 -10.77 1.77 -21.32
N LYS A 255 -9.72 0.97 -21.53
CA LYS A 255 -8.72 1.17 -22.58
C LYS A 255 -8.99 0.32 -23.83
N SER A 256 -9.98 -0.54 -23.79
CA SER A 256 -10.51 -1.29 -24.92
C SER A 256 -11.82 -0.67 -25.39
#